data_5080744456126acd2512d196eebbe6f4
#
_entry.id   5080744456126acd2512d196eebbe6f4
#
_cell.length_a   1.000
_cell.length_b   1.000
_cell.length_c   1.000
_cell.angle_alpha   90.00
_cell.angle_beta   90.00
_cell.angle_gamma   90.00
#
_symmetry.space_group_name_H-M   'P 1'
#
loop_
_entity.id
_entity.type
_entity.pdbx_description
1 polymer ?
#
loop_
_entity_poly.entity_id
_entity_poly.type
_entity_poly.pdbx_seq_one_letter_code
_entity_poly.pdbx_strand_id
1 'polypeptide(L)'
;QERVADLLNTVGLNPRVGRRYSYEFSGGQRQRISIARALAVEPDFIVADEPISALDVNIQAQIINLMLDLQEKYGLTYLFIAHDLAVVRHISDRVVVLYLGKVMEIAPADQLFDRPLHPYTRYLLSAVPIPDAVVERERGYLKLDGEPPSSIEPPSGCRFRTRCPLAKEICASVPPPLVEHAPGHVAACHFAGQLQ
;
A
#
# COMPACT_ATOMS: atom_id res chain seq x y z
N GLN A 1 -31.62 -14.13 -7.96
CA GLN A 1 -31.91 -13.49 -6.67
C GLN A 1 -31.18 -14.20 -5.52
N GLU A 2 -31.14 -15.52 -5.49
CA GLU A 2 -30.43 -16.33 -4.50
C GLU A 2 -28.93 -15.98 -4.43
N ARG A 3 -28.23 -15.97 -5.57
CA ARG A 3 -26.80 -15.59 -5.63
C ARG A 3 -26.49 -14.19 -5.08
N VAL A 4 -27.40 -13.22 -5.29
CA VAL A 4 -27.22 -11.86 -4.72
C VAL A 4 -27.36 -11.89 -3.20
N ALA A 5 -28.31 -12.67 -2.68
CA ALA A 5 -28.50 -12.82 -1.25
C ALA A 5 -27.27 -13.46 -0.58
N ASP A 6 -26.70 -14.50 -1.21
CA ASP A 6 -25.49 -15.16 -0.71
C ASP A 6 -24.27 -14.23 -0.70
N LEU A 7 -24.08 -13.46 -1.77
CA LEU A 7 -22.99 -12.48 -1.84
C LEU A 7 -23.14 -11.37 -0.78
N LEU A 8 -24.36 -10.88 -0.56
CA LEU A 8 -24.60 -9.88 0.49
C LEU A 8 -24.32 -10.45 1.88
N ASN A 9 -24.78 -11.67 2.16
CA ASN A 9 -24.47 -12.36 3.42
C ASN A 9 -22.94 -12.55 3.60
N THR A 10 -22.25 -12.93 2.55
CA THR A 10 -20.78 -13.14 2.56
C THR A 10 -20.02 -11.90 3.00
N VAL A 11 -20.50 -10.71 2.63
CA VAL A 11 -19.87 -9.43 3.04
C VAL A 11 -20.52 -8.82 4.29
N GLY A 12 -21.36 -9.58 5.01
CA GLY A 12 -22.00 -9.15 6.25
C GLY A 12 -23.12 -8.12 6.08
N LEU A 13 -23.81 -8.14 4.93
CA LEU A 13 -24.98 -7.30 4.67
C LEU A 13 -26.25 -8.14 4.66
N ASN A 14 -27.35 -7.57 5.20
CA ASN A 14 -28.64 -8.22 5.14
C ASN A 14 -29.16 -8.27 3.68
N PRO A 15 -29.57 -9.43 3.13
CA PRO A 15 -30.06 -9.55 1.75
C PRO A 15 -31.23 -8.63 1.40
N ARG A 16 -32.01 -8.20 2.38
CA ARG A 16 -33.14 -7.28 2.19
C ARG A 16 -32.73 -5.93 1.60
N VAL A 17 -31.42 -5.55 1.78
CA VAL A 17 -30.91 -4.29 1.24
C VAL A 17 -30.68 -4.34 -0.28
N GLY A 18 -30.72 -5.50 -0.92
CA GLY A 18 -30.48 -5.68 -2.35
C GLY A 18 -31.47 -4.94 -3.30
N ARG A 19 -32.52 -4.34 -2.75
CA ARG A 19 -33.48 -3.51 -3.51
C ARG A 19 -33.27 -2.01 -3.32
N ARG A 20 -32.29 -1.60 -2.50
CA ARG A 20 -32.00 -0.20 -2.23
C ARG A 20 -31.13 0.43 -3.32
N TYR A 21 -31.24 1.72 -3.46
CA TYR A 21 -30.37 2.52 -4.34
C TYR A 21 -29.04 2.86 -3.66
N SER A 22 -28.00 3.11 -4.44
CA SER A 22 -26.63 3.34 -3.95
C SER A 22 -26.51 4.50 -2.94
N TYR A 23 -27.32 5.54 -3.07
CA TYR A 23 -27.35 6.70 -2.16
C TYR A 23 -27.95 6.39 -0.78
N GLU A 24 -28.64 5.26 -0.62
CA GLU A 24 -29.24 4.84 0.66
C GLU A 24 -28.25 4.05 1.54
N PHE A 25 -27.00 3.88 1.09
CA PHE A 25 -25.97 3.14 1.80
C PHE A 25 -24.92 4.06 2.42
N SER A 26 -24.40 3.69 3.61
CA SER A 26 -23.19 4.30 4.18
C SER A 26 -21.96 3.98 3.34
N GLY A 27 -20.86 4.73 3.56
CA GLY A 27 -19.57 4.48 2.90
C GLY A 27 -19.09 3.01 3.04
N GLY A 28 -19.09 2.51 4.27
CA GLY A 28 -18.70 1.12 4.54
C GLY A 28 -19.62 0.08 3.91
N GLN A 29 -20.93 0.34 3.84
CA GLN A 29 -21.87 -0.53 3.15
C GLN A 29 -21.62 -0.52 1.64
N ARG A 30 -21.37 0.64 1.02
CA ARG A 30 -20.99 0.71 -0.40
C ARG A 30 -19.71 -0.06 -0.68
N GLN A 31 -18.71 0.02 0.22
CA GLN A 31 -17.48 -0.74 0.08
C GLN A 31 -17.71 -2.26 0.14
N ARG A 32 -18.53 -2.73 1.09
CA ARG A 32 -18.93 -4.15 1.18
C ARG A 32 -19.65 -4.62 -0.09
N ILE A 33 -20.50 -3.78 -0.68
CA ILE A 33 -21.17 -4.10 -1.97
C ILE A 33 -20.15 -4.16 -3.11
N SER A 34 -19.15 -3.28 -3.13
CA SER A 34 -18.07 -3.33 -4.13
C SER A 34 -17.27 -4.62 -4.04
N ILE A 35 -16.97 -5.08 -2.82
CA ILE A 35 -16.31 -6.38 -2.58
C ILE A 35 -17.21 -7.53 -3.04
N ALA A 36 -18.50 -7.52 -2.67
CA ALA A 36 -19.47 -8.55 -3.12
C ALA A 36 -19.57 -8.62 -4.65
N ARG A 37 -19.51 -7.46 -5.32
CA ARG A 37 -19.51 -7.39 -6.80
C ARG A 37 -18.24 -8.00 -7.40
N ALA A 38 -17.06 -7.76 -6.79
CA ALA A 38 -15.82 -8.38 -7.24
C ALA A 38 -15.86 -9.91 -7.08
N LEU A 39 -16.45 -10.41 -5.99
CA LEU A 39 -16.60 -11.84 -5.74
C LEU A 39 -17.63 -12.54 -6.67
N ALA A 40 -18.51 -11.79 -7.33
CA ALA A 40 -19.58 -12.36 -8.14
C ALA A 40 -19.09 -13.20 -9.33
N VAL A 41 -17.89 -12.95 -9.81
CA VAL A 41 -17.23 -13.66 -10.91
C VAL A 41 -16.31 -14.79 -10.45
N GLU A 42 -16.26 -15.07 -9.14
CA GLU A 42 -15.42 -16.11 -8.52
C GLU A 42 -13.93 -15.98 -8.90
N PRO A 43 -13.31 -14.82 -8.63
CA PRO A 43 -11.94 -14.56 -9.05
C PRO A 43 -10.92 -15.27 -8.16
N ASP A 44 -9.75 -15.60 -8.72
CA ASP A 44 -8.57 -15.99 -7.95
C ASP A 44 -7.73 -14.78 -7.52
N PHE A 45 -7.89 -13.63 -8.23
CA PHE A 45 -7.10 -12.42 -8.04
C PHE A 45 -7.98 -11.16 -8.09
N ILE A 46 -7.81 -10.28 -7.11
CA ILE A 46 -8.55 -9.00 -7.00
C ILE A 46 -7.56 -7.83 -6.89
N VAL A 47 -7.78 -6.80 -7.71
CA VAL A 47 -7.12 -5.50 -7.54
C VAL A 47 -7.98 -4.62 -6.66
N ALA A 48 -7.46 -4.24 -5.50
CA ALA A 48 -8.09 -3.35 -4.54
C ALA A 48 -7.36 -1.99 -4.56
N ASP A 49 -7.90 -1.04 -5.33
CA ASP A 49 -7.34 0.29 -5.48
C ASP A 49 -7.97 1.23 -4.46
N GLU A 50 -7.17 1.65 -3.47
CA GLU A 50 -7.57 2.49 -2.33
C GLU A 50 -8.89 2.08 -1.64
N PRO A 51 -9.10 0.81 -1.29
CA PRO A 51 -10.40 0.29 -0.89
C PRO A 51 -10.94 0.87 0.43
N ILE A 52 -10.14 1.63 1.17
CA ILE A 52 -10.48 2.15 2.49
C ILE A 52 -10.28 3.66 2.64
N SER A 53 -9.76 4.36 1.62
CA SER A 53 -9.32 5.77 1.72
C SER A 53 -10.42 6.76 2.14
N ALA A 54 -11.68 6.47 1.81
CA ALA A 54 -12.83 7.35 2.09
C ALA A 54 -13.64 6.93 3.34
N LEU A 55 -13.09 6.05 4.20
CA LEU A 55 -13.77 5.47 5.35
C LEU A 55 -13.16 5.96 6.66
N ASP A 56 -13.96 6.01 7.73
CA ASP A 56 -13.44 6.24 9.07
C ASP A 56 -12.64 5.01 9.58
N VAL A 57 -11.75 5.25 10.55
CA VAL A 57 -10.78 4.25 11.05
C VAL A 57 -11.44 2.95 11.52
N ASN A 58 -12.60 3.04 12.18
CA ASN A 58 -13.29 1.85 12.67
C ASN A 58 -13.85 1.01 11.53
N ILE A 59 -14.39 1.66 10.51
CA ILE A 59 -14.91 0.98 9.31
C ILE A 59 -13.75 0.44 8.46
N GLN A 60 -12.62 1.17 8.36
CA GLN A 60 -11.42 0.67 7.70
C GLN A 60 -10.99 -0.69 8.28
N ALA A 61 -10.87 -0.78 9.62
CA ALA A 61 -10.50 -2.03 10.30
C ALA A 61 -11.49 -3.17 9.98
N GLN A 62 -12.79 -2.89 9.95
CA GLN A 62 -13.80 -3.89 9.60
C GLN A 62 -13.68 -4.37 8.14
N ILE A 63 -13.37 -3.48 7.20
CA ILE A 63 -13.18 -3.87 5.79
C ILE A 63 -11.91 -4.68 5.60
N ILE A 64 -10.81 -4.32 6.28
CA ILE A 64 -9.56 -5.09 6.24
C ILE A 64 -9.77 -6.50 6.78
N ASN A 65 -10.39 -6.64 7.96
CA ASN A 65 -10.70 -7.96 8.51
C ASN A 65 -11.59 -8.77 7.57
N LEU A 66 -12.62 -8.16 6.99
CA LEU A 66 -13.46 -8.82 5.99
C LEU A 66 -12.62 -9.33 4.80
N MET A 67 -11.67 -8.52 4.31
CA MET A 67 -10.82 -8.94 3.17
C MET A 67 -9.90 -10.10 3.54
N LEU A 68 -9.34 -10.11 4.76
CA LEU A 68 -8.54 -11.22 5.28
C LEU A 68 -9.37 -12.50 5.44
N ASP A 69 -10.57 -12.41 6.00
CA ASP A 69 -11.50 -13.54 6.14
C ASP A 69 -11.87 -14.13 4.76
N LEU A 70 -12.08 -13.27 3.77
CA LEU A 70 -12.39 -13.68 2.40
C LEU A 70 -11.18 -14.31 1.70
N GLN A 71 -9.97 -13.79 1.96
CA GLN A 71 -8.72 -14.35 1.47
C GLN A 71 -8.54 -15.79 1.96
N GLU A 72 -8.68 -16.00 3.27
CA GLU A 72 -8.59 -17.34 3.86
C GLU A 72 -9.68 -18.29 3.34
N LYS A 73 -10.93 -17.80 3.30
CA LYS A 73 -12.08 -18.63 2.91
C LYS A 73 -12.07 -19.07 1.46
N TYR A 74 -11.63 -18.20 0.55
CA TYR A 74 -11.71 -18.42 -0.89
C TYR A 74 -10.34 -18.60 -1.57
N GLY A 75 -9.23 -18.53 -0.83
CA GLY A 75 -7.88 -18.62 -1.38
C GLY A 75 -7.51 -17.46 -2.30
N LEU A 76 -8.03 -16.26 -2.02
CA LEU A 76 -7.87 -15.09 -2.89
C LEU A 76 -6.44 -14.52 -2.82
N THR A 77 -5.97 -14.04 -3.96
CA THR A 77 -4.78 -13.19 -4.03
C THR A 77 -5.20 -11.73 -4.23
N TYR A 78 -4.62 -10.81 -3.45
CA TYR A 78 -4.89 -9.37 -3.59
C TYR A 78 -3.68 -8.62 -4.13
N LEU A 79 -3.92 -7.68 -5.05
CA LEU A 79 -3.06 -6.52 -5.26
C LEU A 79 -3.71 -5.34 -4.52
N PHE A 80 -3.19 -5.02 -3.34
CA PHE A 80 -3.72 -3.96 -2.48
C PHE A 80 -2.94 -2.66 -2.69
N ILE A 81 -3.58 -1.61 -3.21
CA ILE A 81 -2.97 -0.30 -3.43
C ILE A 81 -3.46 0.64 -2.33
N ALA A 82 -2.55 1.21 -1.56
CA ALA A 82 -2.86 2.14 -0.49
C ALA A 82 -1.69 3.10 -0.21
N HIS A 83 -2.00 4.19 0.47
CA HIS A 83 -1.02 5.15 0.98
C HIS A 83 -0.85 5.06 2.51
N ASP A 84 -1.68 4.30 3.21
CA ASP A 84 -1.55 4.04 4.65
C ASP A 84 -0.62 2.84 4.89
N LEU A 85 0.60 3.13 5.36
CA LEU A 85 1.62 2.12 5.59
C LEU A 85 1.31 1.20 6.78
N ALA A 86 0.52 1.64 7.77
CA ALA A 86 0.11 0.79 8.87
C ALA A 86 -0.82 -0.32 8.37
N VAL A 87 -1.75 0.03 7.48
CA VAL A 87 -2.63 -0.93 6.82
C VAL A 87 -1.84 -1.87 5.92
N VAL A 88 -0.93 -1.33 5.09
CA VAL A 88 -0.07 -2.14 4.21
C VAL A 88 0.73 -3.16 5.01
N ARG A 89 1.31 -2.77 6.15
CA ARG A 89 2.03 -3.68 7.05
C ARG A 89 1.15 -4.83 7.55
N HIS A 90 -0.12 -4.54 7.82
CA HIS A 90 -1.04 -5.51 8.42
C HIS A 90 -1.57 -6.55 7.42
N ILE A 91 -1.83 -6.15 6.17
CA ILE A 91 -2.52 -7.00 5.18
C ILE A 91 -1.57 -7.67 4.17
N SER A 92 -0.33 -7.18 4.05
CA SER A 92 0.54 -7.58 2.92
C SER A 92 1.61 -8.57 3.33
N ASP A 93 1.80 -9.63 2.53
CA ASP A 93 2.96 -10.53 2.60
C ASP A 93 4.19 -9.90 1.94
N ARG A 94 3.99 -9.18 0.83
CA ARG A 94 5.03 -8.49 0.05
C ARG A 94 4.59 -7.08 -0.29
N VAL A 95 5.53 -6.16 -0.26
CA VAL A 95 5.28 -4.74 -0.53
C VAL A 95 6.11 -4.28 -1.72
N VAL A 96 5.49 -3.51 -2.60
CA VAL A 96 6.13 -2.82 -3.72
C VAL A 96 6.02 -1.31 -3.47
N VAL A 97 7.15 -0.63 -3.39
CA VAL A 97 7.20 0.82 -3.22
C VAL A 97 7.40 1.49 -4.59
N LEU A 98 6.49 2.39 -4.92
CA LEU A 98 6.48 3.14 -6.18
C LEU A 98 6.77 4.62 -5.95
N TYR A 99 7.60 5.22 -6.82
CA TYR A 99 7.81 6.65 -6.87
C TYR A 99 7.80 7.16 -8.31
N LEU A 100 6.91 8.10 -8.61
CA LEU A 100 6.69 8.63 -9.97
C LEU A 100 6.57 7.52 -11.05
N GLY A 101 5.79 6.46 -10.74
CA GLY A 101 5.55 5.36 -11.68
C GLY A 101 6.74 4.41 -11.88
N LYS A 102 7.76 4.44 -11.03
CA LYS A 102 8.86 3.47 -11.02
C LYS A 102 8.91 2.71 -9.71
N VAL A 103 9.24 1.43 -9.80
CA VAL A 103 9.51 0.59 -8.64
C VAL A 103 10.84 1.02 -8.02
N MET A 104 10.80 1.37 -6.74
CA MET A 104 11.97 1.74 -5.95
C MET A 104 12.47 0.58 -5.11
N GLU A 105 11.54 -0.21 -4.53
CA GLU A 105 11.87 -1.33 -3.66
C GLU A 105 10.76 -2.37 -3.67
N ILE A 106 11.12 -3.65 -3.57
CA ILE A 106 10.20 -4.78 -3.38
C ILE A 106 10.78 -5.67 -2.30
N ALA A 107 9.99 -6.01 -1.29
CA ALA A 107 10.44 -6.94 -0.24
C ALA A 107 9.26 -7.67 0.43
N PRO A 108 9.51 -8.77 1.15
CA PRO A 108 8.61 -9.24 2.19
C PRO A 108 8.29 -8.10 3.15
N ALA A 109 7.03 -8.01 3.61
CA ALA A 109 6.58 -6.88 4.43
C ALA A 109 7.50 -6.66 5.65
N ASP A 110 7.76 -7.69 6.45
CA ASP A 110 8.62 -7.57 7.62
C ASP A 110 10.01 -6.99 7.30
N GLN A 111 10.64 -7.48 6.21
CA GLN A 111 11.95 -6.97 5.80
C GLN A 111 11.92 -5.52 5.36
N LEU A 112 10.88 -5.11 4.63
CA LEU A 112 10.72 -3.74 4.16
C LEU A 112 10.54 -2.75 5.31
N PHE A 113 9.71 -3.12 6.30
CA PHE A 113 9.44 -2.27 7.46
C PHE A 113 10.62 -2.21 8.44
N ASP A 114 11.35 -3.31 8.62
CA ASP A 114 12.45 -3.40 9.59
C ASP A 114 13.79 -2.92 9.01
N ARG A 115 14.03 -3.15 7.72
CA ARG A 115 15.31 -2.84 7.03
C ARG A 115 15.11 -2.30 5.61
N PRO A 116 14.48 -1.12 5.46
CA PRO A 116 14.29 -0.51 4.16
C PRO A 116 15.65 -0.19 3.51
N LEU A 117 15.81 -0.54 2.25
CA LEU A 117 17.06 -0.35 1.49
C LEU A 117 17.07 0.94 0.67
N HIS A 118 15.91 1.34 0.13
CA HIS A 118 15.82 2.55 -0.68
C HIS A 118 15.56 3.77 0.21
N PRO A 119 16.29 4.90 0.03
CA PRO A 119 16.09 6.11 0.82
C PRO A 119 14.64 6.61 0.85
N TYR A 120 13.92 6.51 -0.26
CA TYR A 120 12.49 6.89 -0.32
C TYR A 120 11.61 6.03 0.60
N THR A 121 11.81 4.71 0.62
CA THR A 121 11.09 3.81 1.54
C THR A 121 11.32 4.21 2.99
N ARG A 122 12.56 4.53 3.34
CA ARG A 122 12.92 4.97 4.67
C ARG A 122 12.24 6.29 5.06
N TYR A 123 12.13 7.23 4.12
CA TYR A 123 11.34 8.45 4.33
C TYR A 123 9.86 8.17 4.57
N LEU A 124 9.25 7.32 3.74
CA LEU A 124 7.85 6.94 3.90
C LEU A 124 7.60 6.34 5.29
N LEU A 125 8.46 5.41 5.71
CA LEU A 125 8.35 4.77 7.02
C LEU A 125 8.62 5.75 8.18
N SER A 126 9.51 6.73 8.00
CA SER A 126 9.77 7.75 9.01
C SER A 126 8.59 8.70 9.24
N ALA A 127 7.69 8.82 8.27
CA ALA A 127 6.49 9.65 8.38
C ALA A 127 5.31 8.95 9.07
N VAL A 128 5.40 7.63 9.32
CA VAL A 128 4.35 6.89 10.05
C VAL A 128 4.47 7.19 11.54
N PRO A 129 3.44 7.75 12.20
CA PRO A 129 3.48 8.02 13.63
C PRO A 129 3.61 6.73 14.45
N ILE A 130 4.46 6.76 15.47
CA ILE A 130 4.57 5.66 16.44
C ILE A 130 3.62 5.95 17.60
N PRO A 131 2.77 4.99 18.05
CA PRO A 131 1.81 5.20 19.14
C PRO A 131 2.45 5.43 20.51
N ASP A 132 3.79 5.50 20.61
CA ASP A 132 4.55 5.79 21.81
C ASP A 132 5.16 7.20 21.72
N ALA A 133 4.69 8.11 22.58
CA ALA A 133 5.12 9.50 22.60
C ALA A 133 6.59 9.70 22.99
N VAL A 134 7.20 8.75 23.70
CA VAL A 134 8.63 8.82 24.08
C VAL A 134 9.48 8.43 22.88
N VAL A 135 9.17 7.29 22.29
CA VAL A 135 9.85 6.77 21.09
C VAL A 135 9.71 7.75 19.92
N GLU A 136 8.51 8.34 19.75
CA GLU A 136 8.26 9.32 18.68
C GLU A 136 9.09 10.59 18.83
N ARG A 137 9.35 11.06 20.07
CA ARG A 137 10.20 12.23 20.33
C ARG A 137 11.68 11.96 20.08
N GLU A 138 12.13 10.75 20.35
CA GLU A 138 13.53 10.32 20.17
C GLU A 138 13.81 9.98 18.69
N ARG A 139 12.78 9.66 17.93
CA ARG A 139 12.85 9.34 16.51
C ARG A 139 13.08 10.62 15.71
N GLY A 140 14.29 10.81 15.18
CA GLY A 140 14.57 11.90 14.26
C GLY A 140 13.71 11.82 13.00
N TYR A 141 12.92 12.86 12.72
CA TYR A 141 12.23 12.99 11.45
C TYR A 141 13.21 13.20 10.30
N LEU A 142 13.19 12.32 9.32
CA LEU A 142 13.90 12.55 8.07
C LEU A 142 13.12 13.59 7.25
N LYS A 143 13.64 14.81 7.15
CA LYS A 143 13.01 15.83 6.30
C LYS A 143 13.31 15.55 4.83
N LEU A 144 12.27 15.55 4.02
CA LEU A 144 12.40 15.59 2.56
C LEU A 144 12.56 17.04 2.13
N ASP A 145 13.75 17.42 1.68
CA ASP A 145 13.97 18.74 1.12
C ASP A 145 13.41 18.85 -0.30
N GLY A 146 12.92 20.03 -0.66
CA GLY A 146 12.41 20.36 -1.98
C GLY A 146 11.00 19.85 -2.28
N GLU A 147 10.43 20.40 -3.33
CA GLU A 147 9.11 20.01 -3.83
C GLU A 147 9.16 18.69 -4.62
N PRO A 148 8.06 17.91 -4.63
CA PRO A 148 7.96 16.74 -5.49
C PRO A 148 8.15 17.14 -6.96
N PRO A 149 9.02 16.47 -7.73
CA PRO A 149 9.19 16.77 -9.14
C PRO A 149 7.94 16.38 -9.93
N SER A 150 7.78 16.98 -11.11
CA SER A 150 6.67 16.69 -12.01
C SER A 150 6.65 15.21 -12.42
N SER A 151 5.46 14.60 -12.38
CA SER A 151 5.25 13.25 -12.90
C SER A 151 5.22 13.20 -14.43
N ILE A 152 4.95 14.34 -15.09
CA ILE A 152 4.90 14.47 -16.57
C ILE A 152 6.33 14.54 -17.13
N GLU A 153 7.22 15.30 -16.44
CA GLU A 153 8.63 15.43 -16.79
C GLU A 153 9.50 14.95 -15.62
N PRO A 154 9.60 13.64 -15.40
CA PRO A 154 10.35 13.10 -14.27
C PRO A 154 11.86 13.33 -14.44
N PRO A 155 12.61 13.48 -13.35
CA PRO A 155 14.05 13.61 -13.39
C PRO A 155 14.75 12.46 -14.14
N SER A 156 15.82 12.79 -14.87
CA SER A 156 16.69 11.78 -15.51
C SER A 156 17.34 10.87 -14.47
N GLY A 157 17.77 9.67 -14.87
CA GLY A 157 18.41 8.72 -13.98
C GLY A 157 17.47 8.23 -12.88
N CYS A 158 17.90 8.30 -11.63
CA CYS A 158 17.05 7.98 -10.48
C CYS A 158 15.99 9.07 -10.27
N ARG A 159 14.71 8.71 -10.30
CA ARG A 159 13.60 9.66 -10.15
C ARG A 159 13.54 10.33 -8.78
N PHE A 160 14.09 9.69 -7.74
CA PHE A 160 14.16 10.24 -6.39
C PHE A 160 15.37 11.14 -6.14
N ARG A 161 16.34 11.25 -7.08
CA ARG A 161 17.64 11.94 -6.87
C ARG A 161 17.53 13.37 -6.40
N THR A 162 16.51 14.11 -6.83
CA THR A 162 16.33 15.54 -6.48
C THR A 162 15.99 15.78 -5.00
N ARG A 163 15.59 14.73 -4.31
CA ARG A 163 15.19 14.75 -2.89
C ARG A 163 15.96 13.72 -2.05
N CYS A 164 16.93 13.02 -2.65
CA CYS A 164 17.69 11.97 -1.99
C CYS A 164 18.95 12.54 -1.32
N PRO A 165 19.18 12.33 -0.01
CA PRO A 165 20.37 12.81 0.67
C PRO A 165 21.64 12.06 0.24
N LEU A 166 21.50 10.87 -0.36
CA LEU A 166 22.61 10.08 -0.88
C LEU A 166 22.87 10.34 -2.37
N ALA A 167 22.20 11.32 -3.00
CA ALA A 167 22.32 11.55 -4.42
C ALA A 167 23.74 11.92 -4.82
N LYS A 168 24.27 11.22 -5.84
CA LYS A 168 25.57 11.47 -6.46
C LYS A 168 25.38 11.62 -7.97
N GLU A 169 26.46 11.99 -8.68
CA GLU A 169 26.47 12.26 -10.12
C GLU A 169 25.91 11.08 -10.96
N ILE A 170 26.22 9.84 -10.55
CA ILE A 170 25.67 8.63 -11.18
C ILE A 170 24.15 8.56 -11.12
N CYS A 171 23.52 9.09 -10.05
CA CYS A 171 22.08 9.08 -9.92
C CYS A 171 21.38 10.03 -10.93
N ALA A 172 22.09 10.99 -11.50
CA ALA A 172 21.57 11.89 -12.52
C ALA A 172 21.66 11.29 -13.94
N SER A 173 22.70 10.49 -14.18
CA SER A 173 23.04 9.98 -15.51
C SER A 173 22.54 8.55 -15.75
N VAL A 174 22.50 7.70 -14.74
CA VAL A 174 22.18 6.28 -14.88
C VAL A 174 20.96 5.91 -14.02
N PRO A 175 19.87 5.41 -14.63
CA PRO A 175 18.76 4.83 -13.86
C PRO A 175 19.27 3.60 -13.07
N PRO A 176 19.05 3.54 -11.73
CA PRO A 176 19.48 2.38 -10.97
C PRO A 176 18.65 1.15 -11.37
N PRO A 177 19.30 0.00 -11.65
CA PRO A 177 18.59 -1.25 -11.87
C PRO A 177 18.00 -1.77 -10.55
N LEU A 178 16.94 -2.58 -10.65
CA LEU A 178 16.44 -3.38 -9.53
C LEU A 178 17.45 -4.51 -9.27
N VAL A 179 18.13 -4.47 -8.11
CA VAL A 179 19.11 -5.46 -7.69
C VAL A 179 18.65 -6.14 -6.42
N GLU A 180 18.79 -7.45 -6.36
CA GLU A 180 18.50 -8.24 -5.17
C GLU A 180 19.64 -8.12 -4.15
N HIS A 181 19.31 -7.73 -2.91
CA HIS A 181 20.25 -7.54 -1.81
C HIS A 181 20.10 -8.63 -0.73
N ALA A 182 18.93 -9.24 -0.64
CA ALA A 182 18.62 -10.40 0.16
C ALA A 182 17.51 -11.19 -0.52
N PRO A 183 17.26 -12.46 -0.16
CA PRO A 183 16.21 -13.27 -0.78
C PRO A 183 14.86 -12.57 -0.83
N GLY A 184 14.37 -12.27 -2.03
CA GLY A 184 13.12 -11.58 -2.28
C GLY A 184 13.13 -10.07 -1.95
N HIS A 185 14.26 -9.48 -1.54
CA HIS A 185 14.41 -8.06 -1.24
C HIS A 185 15.24 -7.36 -2.31
N VAL A 186 14.57 -6.63 -3.19
CA VAL A 186 15.19 -5.93 -4.32
C VAL A 186 15.00 -4.42 -4.18
N ALA A 187 16.01 -3.63 -4.57
CA ALA A 187 15.96 -2.17 -4.56
C ALA A 187 16.59 -1.56 -5.81
N ALA A 188 15.99 -0.48 -6.31
CA ALA A 188 16.49 0.32 -7.42
C ALA A 188 17.31 1.53 -6.88
N CYS A 189 18.46 1.27 -6.29
CA CYS A 189 19.31 2.29 -5.72
C CYS A 189 20.81 1.94 -5.90
N HIS A 190 21.63 2.91 -6.34
CA HIS A 190 23.10 2.74 -6.41
C HIS A 190 23.75 2.66 -5.03
N PHE A 191 23.05 3.11 -3.99
CA PHE A 191 23.53 3.20 -2.60
C PHE A 191 22.55 2.54 -1.62
N ALA A 192 21.94 1.40 -2.04
CA ALA A 192 20.97 0.69 -1.22
C ALA A 192 21.55 0.34 0.18
N GLY A 193 20.74 0.58 1.23
CA GLY A 193 21.12 0.28 2.62
C GLY A 193 22.15 1.22 3.25
N GLN A 194 22.65 2.25 2.55
CA GLN A 194 23.67 3.17 3.09
C GLN A 194 23.09 4.36 3.88
N LEU A 195 21.81 4.60 3.82
CA LEU A 195 21.15 5.59 4.68
C LEU A 195 20.95 4.94 6.05
N GLN A 196 21.71 5.38 7.05
CA GLN A 196 21.59 4.92 8.45
C GLN A 196 20.63 5.81 9.22
#